data_edb99e8ab36097cefe50dd123cd258db
#
_entry.id   edb99e8ab36097cefe50dd123cd258db
#
_cell.length_a   1.000
_cell.length_b   1.000
_cell.length_c   1.000
_cell.angle_alpha   90.00
_cell.angle_beta   90.00
_cell.angle_gamma   90.00
#
_symmetry.space_group_name_H-M   'P 1'
#
loop_
_entity.id
_entity.type
_entity.pdbx_description
1 polymer ?
#
loop_
_entity_poly.entity_id
_entity_poly.type
_entity_poly.pdbx_seq_one_letter_code
_entity_poly.pdbx_strand_id
1 'polypeptide(L)'
;PEATVIVFEKSPHISYSMCGMPYWIAGEVASKDNLMALTLERARNERDLDVRLHHEVTAIDREAHTVTVKMLETGEEFTQVYAKLVYATGASAAKPPIPGLDLPGVFTLRSLTDAEAIRSFLDENRPRRAVVVGAGYIGLEMVETLRKRGLSVDLVELLPQIMPNM
;
A
#
# COMPACT_ATOMS: atom_id res chain seq x y z
N PRO A 1 -6.48 19.39 28.87
CA PRO A 1 -7.51 18.85 27.99
C PRO A 1 -6.87 17.77 27.16
N GLU A 2 -7.44 16.58 27.17
CA GLU A 2 -7.03 15.47 26.32
C GLU A 2 -7.33 15.85 24.88
N ALA A 3 -6.36 15.62 23.98
CA ALA A 3 -6.54 15.92 22.57
C ALA A 3 -7.28 14.75 21.91
N THR A 4 -8.36 15.02 21.19
CA THR A 4 -8.99 14.03 20.31
C THR A 4 -8.13 13.86 19.07
N VAL A 5 -7.73 12.63 18.75
CA VAL A 5 -6.96 12.30 17.55
C VAL A 5 -7.86 11.64 16.52
N ILE A 6 -8.04 12.30 15.38
CA ILE A 6 -8.79 11.76 14.24
C ILE A 6 -7.78 11.36 13.16
N VAL A 7 -7.92 10.15 12.64
CA VAL A 7 -7.07 9.61 11.56
C VAL A 7 -7.96 9.33 10.34
N PHE A 8 -7.70 10.02 9.24
CA PHE A 8 -8.32 9.73 7.95
C PHE A 8 -7.40 8.83 7.13
N GLU A 9 -7.90 7.68 6.75
CA GLU A 9 -7.20 6.70 5.92
C GLU A 9 -8.08 6.32 4.73
N LYS A 10 -7.56 6.51 3.52
CA LYS A 10 -8.31 6.23 2.30
C LYS A 10 -8.45 4.74 1.97
N SER A 11 -7.52 3.93 2.47
CA SER A 11 -7.55 2.48 2.26
C SER A 11 -8.41 1.75 3.32
N PRO A 12 -8.69 0.46 3.14
CA PRO A 12 -9.36 -0.36 4.16
C PRO A 12 -8.44 -0.79 5.31
N HIS A 13 -7.17 -0.39 5.32
CA HIS A 13 -6.16 -0.86 6.28
C HIS A 13 -5.43 0.29 6.95
N ILE A 14 -5.34 0.27 8.29
CA ILE A 14 -4.71 1.38 9.04
C ILE A 14 -3.20 1.21 9.23
N SER A 15 -2.75 0.00 9.53
CA SER A 15 -1.34 -0.25 9.81
C SER A 15 -1.01 -1.72 9.60
N TYR A 16 -0.03 -1.98 8.77
CA TYR A 16 0.40 -3.34 8.44
C TYR A 16 1.89 -3.37 8.10
N SER A 17 2.49 -4.56 8.19
CA SER A 17 3.88 -4.82 7.83
C SER A 17 4.03 -4.81 6.31
N MET A 18 4.52 -3.70 5.77
CA MET A 18 4.78 -3.58 4.34
C MET A 18 5.87 -4.55 3.88
N CYS A 19 6.92 -4.74 4.68
CA CYS A 19 7.99 -5.70 4.40
C CYS A 19 7.51 -7.17 4.47
N GLY A 20 6.37 -7.42 5.10
CA GLY A 20 5.76 -8.75 5.15
C GLY A 20 4.98 -9.13 3.90
N MET A 21 4.63 -8.16 3.04
CA MET A 21 3.81 -8.41 1.84
C MET A 21 4.44 -9.40 0.86
N PRO A 22 5.73 -9.29 0.50
CA PRO A 22 6.39 -10.28 -0.36
C PRO A 22 6.31 -11.71 0.19
N TYR A 23 6.53 -11.89 1.50
CA TYR A 23 6.45 -13.19 2.16
C TYR A 23 5.02 -13.75 2.19
N TRP A 24 4.02 -12.86 2.34
CA TRP A 24 2.62 -13.27 2.24
C TRP A 24 2.25 -13.68 0.80
N ILE A 25 2.71 -12.95 -0.22
CA ILE A 25 2.54 -13.32 -1.62
C ILE A 25 3.21 -14.66 -1.91
N ALA A 26 4.41 -14.90 -1.36
CA ALA A 26 5.12 -16.17 -1.48
C ALA A 26 4.39 -17.35 -0.82
N GLY A 27 3.47 -17.09 0.12
CA GLY A 27 2.79 -18.11 0.91
C GLY A 27 3.52 -18.50 2.20
N GLU A 28 4.58 -17.79 2.59
CA GLU A 28 5.35 -18.01 3.82
C GLU A 28 4.63 -17.44 5.05
N VAL A 29 3.88 -16.36 4.86
CA VAL A 29 2.94 -15.83 5.85
C VAL A 29 1.55 -16.39 5.55
N ALA A 30 0.96 -17.09 6.49
CA ALA A 30 -0.26 -17.88 6.29
C ALA A 30 -1.49 -17.02 5.97
N SER A 31 -1.68 -15.90 6.67
CA SER A 31 -2.83 -15.00 6.49
C SER A 31 -2.36 -13.55 6.39
N LYS A 32 -3.11 -12.74 5.62
CA LYS A 32 -2.88 -11.28 5.61
C LYS A 32 -3.09 -10.65 6.99
N ASP A 33 -3.91 -11.25 7.84
CA ASP A 33 -4.14 -10.76 9.19
C ASP A 33 -2.86 -10.79 10.04
N ASN A 34 -1.93 -11.70 9.73
CA ASN A 34 -0.61 -11.75 10.35
C ASN A 34 0.29 -10.56 9.93
N LEU A 35 -0.10 -9.81 8.92
CA LEU A 35 0.58 -8.57 8.54
C LEU A 35 0.08 -7.37 9.34
N MET A 36 -1.10 -7.44 9.97
CA MET A 36 -1.68 -6.31 10.68
C MET A 36 -0.85 -5.96 11.93
N ALA A 37 -0.26 -4.77 11.92
CA ALA A 37 0.47 -4.23 13.07
C ALA A 37 -0.49 -3.62 14.10
N LEU A 38 -1.55 -2.99 13.62
CA LEU A 38 -2.61 -2.42 14.45
C LEU A 38 -3.95 -2.62 13.76
N THR A 39 -4.90 -3.24 14.46
CA THR A 39 -6.28 -3.38 13.97
C THR A 39 -7.10 -2.14 14.31
N LEU A 40 -8.20 -1.92 13.58
CA LEU A 40 -9.12 -0.81 13.83
C LEU A 40 -9.70 -0.86 15.27
N GLU A 41 -10.02 -2.07 15.74
CA GLU A 41 -10.52 -2.29 17.10
C GLU A 41 -9.50 -1.87 18.17
N ARG A 42 -8.25 -2.30 18.02
CA ARG A 42 -7.17 -1.92 18.95
C ARG A 42 -6.84 -0.44 18.87
N ALA A 43 -6.90 0.17 17.68
CA ALA A 43 -6.70 1.60 17.51
C ALA A 43 -7.72 2.41 18.31
N ARG A 44 -8.98 2.01 18.27
CA ARG A 44 -10.07 2.67 19.00
C ARG A 44 -10.03 2.37 20.50
N ASN A 45 -9.92 1.10 20.89
CA ASN A 45 -10.11 0.67 22.28
C ASN A 45 -8.85 0.82 23.14
N GLU A 46 -7.64 0.66 22.57
CA GLU A 46 -6.38 0.69 23.31
C GLU A 46 -5.62 2.01 23.13
N ARG A 47 -5.90 2.76 22.05
CA ARG A 47 -5.15 3.97 21.68
C ARG A 47 -6.01 5.23 21.65
N ASP A 48 -7.32 5.11 21.86
CA ASP A 48 -8.29 6.22 21.82
C ASP A 48 -8.20 7.04 20.51
N LEU A 49 -8.06 6.35 19.36
CA LEU A 49 -7.98 6.96 18.05
C LEU A 49 -9.32 6.87 17.33
N ASP A 50 -9.87 8.00 16.86
CA ASP A 50 -11.00 8.03 15.93
C ASP A 50 -10.46 7.78 14.51
N VAL A 51 -10.36 6.50 14.13
CA VAL A 51 -9.89 6.11 12.80
C VAL A 51 -11.07 5.95 11.86
N ARG A 52 -11.03 6.66 10.75
CA ARG A 52 -12.03 6.66 9.68
C ARG A 52 -11.41 6.15 8.39
N LEU A 53 -11.72 4.89 8.06
CA LEU A 53 -11.28 4.24 6.82
C LEU A 53 -12.14 4.71 5.64
N HIS A 54 -11.64 4.54 4.42
CA HIS A 54 -12.30 5.01 3.19
C HIS A 54 -12.58 6.52 3.17
N HIS A 55 -11.75 7.30 3.87
CA HIS A 55 -11.83 8.74 3.93
C HIS A 55 -10.55 9.35 3.36
N GLU A 56 -10.67 10.06 2.25
CA GLU A 56 -9.55 10.72 1.59
C GLU A 56 -9.56 12.22 1.89
N VAL A 57 -8.46 12.73 2.44
CA VAL A 57 -8.26 14.17 2.55
C VAL A 57 -7.86 14.70 1.19
N THR A 58 -8.70 15.57 0.60
CA THR A 58 -8.53 16.12 -0.76
C THR A 58 -7.95 17.53 -0.76
N ALA A 59 -8.11 18.29 0.34
CA ALA A 59 -7.57 19.63 0.46
C ALA A 59 -7.22 19.97 1.91
N ILE A 60 -6.27 20.89 2.07
CA ILE A 60 -5.87 21.47 3.37
C ILE A 60 -5.95 22.99 3.25
N ASP A 61 -6.77 23.63 4.10
CA ASP A 61 -6.78 25.07 4.29
C ASP A 61 -6.01 25.39 5.58
N ARG A 62 -4.81 25.96 5.40
CA ARG A 62 -3.92 26.29 6.50
C ARG A 62 -4.34 27.56 7.26
N GLU A 63 -5.05 28.46 6.62
CA GLU A 63 -5.53 29.71 7.22
C GLU A 63 -6.78 29.44 8.05
N ALA A 64 -7.73 28.69 7.51
CA ALA A 64 -8.94 28.29 8.23
C ALA A 64 -8.71 27.12 9.20
N HIS A 65 -7.54 26.47 9.21
CA HIS A 65 -7.25 25.28 10.01
C HIS A 65 -8.24 24.15 9.74
N THR A 66 -8.52 23.87 8.47
CA THR A 66 -9.46 22.82 8.07
C THR A 66 -8.87 21.89 7.01
N VAL A 67 -9.42 20.67 6.96
CA VAL A 67 -9.23 19.74 5.85
C VAL A 67 -10.56 19.41 5.21
N THR A 68 -10.58 19.26 3.87
CA THR A 68 -11.71 18.70 3.15
C THR A 68 -11.51 17.19 3.05
N VAL A 69 -12.53 16.45 3.45
CA VAL A 69 -12.49 14.98 3.50
C VAL A 69 -13.61 14.43 2.63
N LYS A 70 -13.24 13.51 1.74
CA LYS A 70 -14.17 12.78 0.87
C LYS A 70 -14.38 11.38 1.41
N MET A 71 -15.63 11.01 1.66
CA MET A 71 -16.04 9.63 1.95
C MET A 71 -16.07 8.84 0.65
N LEU A 72 -15.16 7.88 0.47
CA LEU A 72 -15.01 7.17 -0.81
C LEU A 72 -16.17 6.21 -1.12
N GLU A 73 -16.91 5.80 -0.10
CA GLU A 73 -18.07 4.90 -0.27
C GLU A 73 -19.32 5.65 -0.80
N THR A 74 -19.54 6.88 -0.35
CA THR A 74 -20.72 7.69 -0.73
C THR A 74 -20.42 8.76 -1.75
N GLY A 75 -19.15 9.20 -1.81
CA GLY A 75 -18.72 10.34 -2.61
C GLY A 75 -18.98 11.69 -1.97
N GLU A 76 -19.60 11.72 -0.77
CA GLU A 76 -19.89 12.96 -0.03
C GLU A 76 -18.59 13.59 0.52
N GLU A 77 -18.59 14.92 0.62
CA GLU A 77 -17.47 15.67 1.18
C GLU A 77 -17.92 16.45 2.40
N PHE A 78 -17.02 16.56 3.38
CA PHE A 78 -17.22 17.40 4.56
C PHE A 78 -15.91 18.08 4.96
N THR A 79 -16.03 19.09 5.82
CA THR A 79 -14.88 19.83 6.34
C THR A 79 -14.65 19.45 7.81
N GLN A 80 -13.38 19.15 8.14
CA GLN A 80 -12.94 18.87 9.51
C GLN A 80 -11.97 19.97 9.97
N VAL A 81 -12.30 20.63 11.09
CA VAL A 81 -11.41 21.60 11.77
C VAL A 81 -10.33 20.85 12.55
N TYR A 82 -9.13 21.40 12.61
CA TYR A 82 -8.01 20.86 13.40
C TYR A 82 -7.28 21.95 14.19
N ALA A 83 -6.77 21.61 15.37
CA ALA A 83 -5.84 22.44 16.13
C ALA A 83 -4.38 22.18 15.71
N LYS A 84 -4.04 20.93 15.43
CA LYS A 84 -2.75 20.45 14.90
C LYS A 84 -3.01 19.42 13.79
N LEU A 85 -2.23 19.49 12.73
CA LEU A 85 -2.30 18.56 11.62
C LEU A 85 -0.98 17.80 11.47
N VAL A 86 -1.06 16.48 11.38
CA VAL A 86 0.06 15.62 10.99
C VAL A 86 -0.17 15.16 9.56
N TYR A 87 0.71 15.56 8.65
CA TYR A 87 0.68 15.15 7.25
C TYR A 87 1.51 13.87 7.10
N ALA A 88 0.83 12.72 7.00
CA ALA A 88 1.44 11.39 6.94
C ALA A 88 0.85 10.54 5.80
N THR A 89 0.68 11.13 4.62
CA THR A 89 -0.05 10.53 3.47
C THR A 89 0.74 9.46 2.71
N GLY A 90 1.95 9.14 3.15
CA GLY A 90 2.79 8.11 2.53
C GLY A 90 3.27 8.49 1.12
N ALA A 91 3.33 7.50 0.24
CA ALA A 91 3.77 7.66 -1.14
C ALA A 91 2.94 6.78 -2.08
N SER A 92 2.94 7.12 -3.36
CA SER A 92 2.39 6.29 -4.44
C SER A 92 3.54 5.64 -5.22
N ALA A 93 3.28 4.48 -5.81
CA ALA A 93 4.22 3.86 -6.73
C ALA A 93 4.41 4.75 -7.96
N ALA A 94 5.65 5.10 -8.28
CA ALA A 94 5.96 5.79 -9.52
C ALA A 94 5.75 4.83 -10.70
N LYS A 95 4.95 5.23 -11.66
CA LYS A 95 4.77 4.51 -12.93
C LYS A 95 5.53 5.27 -14.01
N PRO A 96 6.60 4.69 -14.58
CA PRO A 96 7.32 5.33 -15.68
C PRO A 96 6.41 5.40 -16.92
N PRO A 97 6.64 6.32 -17.87
CA PRO A 97 5.82 6.45 -19.07
C PRO A 97 6.13 5.36 -20.10
N ILE A 98 5.86 4.11 -19.74
CA ILE A 98 6.07 2.93 -20.60
C ILE A 98 4.69 2.47 -21.12
N PRO A 99 4.53 2.29 -22.45
CA PRO A 99 3.29 1.76 -22.98
C PRO A 99 2.95 0.38 -22.41
N GLY A 100 1.68 0.14 -22.09
CA GLY A 100 1.21 -1.16 -21.61
C GLY A 100 1.21 -1.34 -20.09
N LEU A 101 1.51 -0.32 -19.29
CA LEU A 101 1.44 -0.41 -17.82
C LEU A 101 0.02 -0.62 -17.27
N ASP A 102 -1.00 -0.40 -18.08
CA ASP A 102 -2.40 -0.63 -17.71
C ASP A 102 -2.94 -1.99 -18.21
N LEU A 103 -2.09 -2.82 -18.80
CA LEU A 103 -2.48 -4.15 -19.25
C LEU A 103 -2.75 -5.09 -18.06
N PRO A 104 -3.71 -6.03 -18.19
CA PRO A 104 -3.93 -7.07 -17.19
C PRO A 104 -2.65 -7.85 -16.90
N GLY A 105 -2.37 -8.09 -15.61
CA GLY A 105 -1.16 -8.79 -15.17
C GLY A 105 0.05 -7.87 -14.96
N VAL A 106 -0.10 -6.56 -15.14
CA VAL A 106 0.93 -5.58 -14.79
C VAL A 106 0.58 -4.93 -13.44
N PHE A 107 1.49 -5.03 -12.48
CA PHE A 107 1.28 -4.59 -11.11
C PHE A 107 2.41 -3.70 -10.62
N THR A 108 2.10 -2.89 -9.64
CA THR A 108 3.07 -2.28 -8.72
C THR A 108 2.85 -2.86 -7.32
N LEU A 109 3.86 -2.85 -6.47
CA LEU A 109 3.73 -3.27 -5.07
C LEU A 109 4.07 -2.10 -4.16
N ARG A 110 3.04 -1.49 -3.59
CA ARG A 110 3.17 -0.38 -2.63
C ARG A 110 2.25 -0.53 -1.42
N SER A 111 1.05 -1.06 -1.64
CA SER A 111 0.00 -1.21 -0.64
C SER A 111 -0.38 -2.67 -0.44
N LEU A 112 -1.11 -2.96 0.65
CA LEU A 112 -1.66 -4.29 0.87
C LEU A 112 -2.68 -4.67 -0.22
N THR A 113 -3.43 -3.70 -0.74
CA THR A 113 -4.34 -3.90 -1.88
C THR A 113 -3.58 -4.35 -3.14
N ASP A 114 -2.38 -3.78 -3.39
CA ASP A 114 -1.55 -4.26 -4.51
C ASP A 114 -1.10 -5.71 -4.28
N ALA A 115 -0.68 -6.03 -3.05
CA ALA A 115 -0.27 -7.39 -2.68
C ALA A 115 -1.44 -8.39 -2.83
N GLU A 116 -2.66 -7.99 -2.45
CA GLU A 116 -3.88 -8.79 -2.65
C GLU A 116 -4.13 -9.04 -4.14
N ALA A 117 -4.05 -8.00 -4.97
CA ALA A 117 -4.24 -8.12 -6.42
C ALA A 117 -3.20 -9.04 -7.06
N ILE A 118 -1.92 -8.90 -6.69
CA ILE A 118 -0.84 -9.78 -7.18
C ILE A 118 -1.11 -11.22 -6.77
N ARG A 119 -1.41 -11.47 -5.49
CA ARG A 119 -1.64 -12.82 -4.98
C ARG A 119 -2.83 -13.49 -5.64
N SER A 120 -3.97 -12.79 -5.75
CA SER A 120 -5.17 -13.30 -6.43
C SER A 120 -4.86 -13.63 -7.89
N PHE A 121 -4.15 -12.75 -8.60
CA PHE A 121 -3.77 -13.00 -9.98
C PHE A 121 -2.90 -14.27 -10.14
N LEU A 122 -1.93 -14.46 -9.24
CA LEU A 122 -1.08 -15.65 -9.23
C LEU A 122 -1.86 -16.93 -8.96
N ASP A 123 -2.81 -16.88 -8.02
CA ASP A 123 -3.62 -18.03 -7.63
C ASP A 123 -4.63 -18.44 -8.73
N GLU A 124 -5.26 -17.46 -9.37
CA GLU A 124 -6.30 -17.66 -10.40
C GLU A 124 -5.70 -18.03 -11.76
N ASN A 125 -4.67 -17.31 -12.21
CA ASN A 125 -4.13 -17.44 -13.56
C ASN A 125 -2.95 -18.41 -13.67
N ARG A 126 -2.29 -18.74 -12.55
CA ARG A 126 -1.15 -19.66 -12.49
C ARG A 126 -0.09 -19.40 -13.57
N PRO A 127 0.42 -18.18 -13.69
CA PRO A 127 1.38 -17.83 -14.72
C PRO A 127 2.67 -18.64 -14.53
N ARG A 128 3.37 -18.92 -15.63
CA ARG A 128 4.65 -19.66 -15.60
C ARG A 128 5.86 -18.74 -15.61
N ARG A 129 5.68 -17.51 -16.04
CA ARG A 129 6.76 -16.53 -16.18
C ARG A 129 6.32 -15.18 -15.65
N ALA A 130 7.27 -14.45 -15.11
CA ALA A 130 7.10 -13.07 -14.71
C ALA A 130 8.32 -12.24 -15.12
N VAL A 131 8.10 -10.95 -15.30
CA VAL A 131 9.16 -9.96 -15.47
C VAL A 131 9.06 -8.98 -14.30
N VAL A 132 10.17 -8.76 -13.61
CA VAL A 132 10.30 -7.73 -12.58
C VAL A 132 11.11 -6.59 -13.17
N VAL A 133 10.57 -5.37 -13.11
CA VAL A 133 11.23 -4.17 -13.62
C VAL A 133 11.70 -3.33 -12.44
N GLY A 134 13.02 -3.15 -12.36
CA GLY A 134 13.72 -2.49 -11.27
C GLY A 134 14.37 -3.48 -10.31
N ALA A 135 15.69 -3.38 -10.11
CA ALA A 135 16.47 -4.24 -9.24
C ALA A 135 16.88 -3.58 -7.92
N GLY A 136 15.98 -2.77 -7.37
CA GLY A 136 16.06 -2.30 -5.99
C GLY A 136 15.58 -3.37 -4.99
N TYR A 137 15.50 -3.03 -3.69
CA TYR A 137 15.09 -3.96 -2.62
C TYR A 137 13.77 -4.68 -2.92
N ILE A 138 12.72 -3.96 -3.23
CA ILE A 138 11.39 -4.53 -3.50
C ILE A 138 11.43 -5.44 -4.74
N GLY A 139 12.15 -5.03 -5.79
CA GLY A 139 12.29 -5.84 -7.01
C GLY A 139 12.97 -7.17 -6.73
N LEU A 140 14.07 -7.18 -5.96
CA LEU A 140 14.79 -8.40 -5.59
C LEU A 140 13.96 -9.31 -4.68
N GLU A 141 13.26 -8.75 -3.70
CA GLU A 141 12.32 -9.50 -2.85
C GLU A 141 11.19 -10.13 -3.69
N MET A 142 10.67 -9.41 -4.69
CA MET A 142 9.65 -9.95 -5.59
C MET A 142 10.20 -11.03 -6.53
N VAL A 143 11.44 -10.95 -6.97
CA VAL A 143 12.08 -12.04 -7.72
C VAL A 143 12.10 -13.31 -6.88
N GLU A 144 12.55 -13.22 -5.62
CA GLU A 144 12.57 -14.36 -4.70
C GLU A 144 11.15 -14.90 -4.46
N THR A 145 10.20 -14.02 -4.16
CA THR A 145 8.77 -14.33 -3.96
C THR A 145 8.18 -15.11 -5.14
N LEU A 146 8.35 -14.61 -6.36
CA LEU A 146 7.80 -15.23 -7.57
C LEU A 146 8.51 -16.56 -7.89
N ARG A 147 9.81 -16.64 -7.62
CA ARG A 147 10.56 -17.92 -7.74
C ARG A 147 10.04 -18.98 -6.76
N LYS A 148 9.76 -18.61 -5.50
CA LYS A 148 9.14 -19.50 -4.50
C LYS A 148 7.74 -19.97 -4.93
N ARG A 149 7.01 -19.11 -5.66
CA ARG A 149 5.72 -19.46 -6.29
C ARG A 149 5.87 -20.35 -7.55
N GLY A 150 7.08 -20.71 -7.93
CA GLY A 150 7.36 -21.61 -9.05
C GLY A 150 7.47 -20.95 -10.43
N LEU A 151 7.52 -19.63 -10.50
CA LEU A 151 7.62 -18.91 -11.77
C LEU A 151 9.09 -18.86 -12.25
N SER A 152 9.29 -18.86 -13.57
CA SER A 152 10.51 -18.34 -14.19
C SER A 152 10.46 -16.81 -14.15
N VAL A 153 11.52 -16.16 -13.67
CA VAL A 153 11.53 -14.70 -13.46
C VAL A 153 12.69 -14.08 -14.23
N ASP A 154 12.37 -13.11 -15.07
CA ASP A 154 13.33 -12.21 -15.69
C ASP A 154 13.36 -10.90 -14.89
N LEU A 155 14.55 -10.42 -14.53
CA LEU A 155 14.77 -9.15 -13.86
C LEU A 155 15.38 -8.15 -14.85
N VAL A 156 14.74 -7.00 -15.00
CA VAL A 156 15.18 -5.92 -15.89
C VAL A 156 15.54 -4.69 -15.05
N GLU A 157 16.77 -4.21 -15.24
CA GLU A 157 17.28 -3.02 -14.57
C GLU A 157 17.82 -2.04 -15.62
N LEU A 158 17.54 -0.77 -15.44
CA LEU A 158 18.00 0.29 -16.33
C LEU A 158 19.49 0.60 -16.14
N LEU A 159 19.96 0.53 -14.90
CA LEU A 159 21.34 0.83 -14.53
C LEU A 159 22.23 -0.41 -14.66
N PRO A 160 23.56 -0.24 -14.76
CA PRO A 160 24.47 -1.34 -15.06
C PRO A 160 24.67 -2.36 -13.92
N GLN A 161 24.04 -2.14 -12.77
CA GLN A 161 24.13 -3.05 -11.62
C GLN A 161 22.80 -3.12 -10.86
N ILE A 162 22.62 -4.22 -10.14
CA ILE A 162 21.54 -4.33 -9.14
C ILE A 162 21.85 -3.43 -7.94
N MET A 163 20.83 -2.99 -7.22
CA MET A 163 20.96 -2.12 -6.04
C MET A 163 21.81 -0.86 -6.30
N PRO A 164 21.50 -0.08 -7.34
CA PRO A 164 22.40 0.94 -7.86
C PRO A 164 22.72 2.09 -6.89
N ASN A 165 21.94 2.23 -5.82
CA ASN A 165 22.11 3.29 -4.82
C ASN A 165 22.79 2.81 -3.53
N MET A 166 23.52 1.71 -3.59
CA MET A 166 24.31 1.18 -2.49
C MET A 166 25.80 1.29 -2.76
#